data_bd8ae2042462120821977dfc00012f03
#
_entry.id   bd8ae2042462120821977dfc00012f03
#
_cell.length_a   1.000
_cell.length_b   1.000
_cell.length_c   1.000
_cell.angle_alpha   90.00
_cell.angle_beta   90.00
_cell.angle_gamma   90.00
#
_symmetry.space_group_name_H-M   'P 1'
#
loop_
_entity.id
_entity.type
_entity.pdbx_description
1 polymer ?
#
loop_
_entity_poly.entity_id
_entity_poly.type
_entity_poly.pdbx_seq_one_letter_code
_entity_poly.pdbx_strand_id
1 'polypeptide(L)'
;LILSLITIFLFFGILEKKYSLKLEKLTFGGLNVLFDSSDLLYKRSVRNFLDTKRSVFKIDPHFDSFEEVFNSLYDIYNFIRVEIRVLDVKRKRDMELYGISNKMLKKLNQLLTKHQNNYRRWHKYISTNDIVLTRDKDSNGENVSLIYHLTPIGIIQTHYYHFSQLMADFECINKFFCEEVSVVFNIDIAKWDE
;
A
#
# COMPACT_ATOMS: atom_id res chain seq x y z
N LEU A 1 29.80 29.72 26.81
CA LEU A 1 29.58 28.38 26.17
C LEU A 1 28.33 27.68 26.71
N ILE A 2 28.17 27.52 28.04
CA ILE A 2 27.02 26.84 28.66
C ILE A 2 25.71 27.59 28.40
N LEU A 3 25.72 28.94 28.51
CA LEU A 3 24.53 29.76 28.23
C LEU A 3 24.09 29.67 26.76
N SER A 4 25.03 29.58 25.83
CA SER A 4 24.78 29.40 24.40
C SER A 4 24.18 28.03 24.08
N LEU A 5 24.60 26.98 24.77
CA LEU A 5 24.01 25.64 24.67
C LEU A 5 22.57 25.60 25.20
N ILE A 6 22.30 26.27 26.32
CA ILE A 6 20.96 26.35 26.92
C ILE A 6 20.00 27.11 25.99
N THR A 7 20.43 28.24 25.40
CA THR A 7 19.60 28.99 24.45
C THR A 7 19.30 28.21 23.17
N ILE A 8 20.28 27.45 22.68
CA ILE A 8 20.08 26.52 21.54
C ILE A 8 19.06 25.44 21.90
N PHE A 9 19.16 24.82 23.08
CA PHE A 9 18.24 23.79 23.53
C PHE A 9 16.80 24.31 23.72
N LEU A 10 16.65 25.52 24.29
CA LEU A 10 15.34 26.17 24.43
C LEU A 10 14.74 26.56 23.08
N PHE A 11 15.57 27.02 22.13
CA PHE A 11 15.12 27.31 20.77
C PHE A 11 14.67 26.05 20.04
N PHE A 12 15.39 24.93 20.19
CA PHE A 12 14.98 23.65 19.67
C PHE A 12 13.68 23.13 20.30
N GLY A 13 13.51 23.27 21.61
CA GLY A 13 12.27 22.88 22.30
C GLY A 13 11.03 23.68 21.88
N ILE A 14 11.20 24.94 21.48
CA ILE A 14 10.12 25.76 20.91
C ILE A 14 9.83 25.36 19.47
N LEU A 15 10.83 24.97 18.70
CA LEU A 15 10.69 24.48 17.33
C LEU A 15 10.07 23.09 17.26
N GLU A 16 10.36 22.21 18.23
CA GLU A 16 9.74 20.86 18.31
C GLU A 16 8.22 20.90 18.37
N LYS A 17 7.65 21.93 19.01
CA LYS A 17 6.19 22.15 19.03
C LYS A 17 5.61 22.56 17.67
N LYS A 18 6.42 23.02 16.75
CA LYS A 18 6.00 23.57 15.45
C LYS A 18 6.43 22.70 14.27
N TYR A 19 7.49 21.92 14.42
CA TYR A 19 8.09 21.11 13.35
C TYR A 19 8.43 19.70 13.87
N SER A 20 8.23 18.70 13.02
CA SER A 20 8.73 17.36 13.27
C SER A 20 10.21 17.32 12.87
N LEU A 21 11.10 17.07 13.82
CA LEU A 21 12.53 16.97 13.57
C LEU A 21 12.87 15.51 13.23
N LYS A 22 13.27 15.25 11.98
CA LYS A 22 13.83 13.96 11.57
C LYS A 22 15.34 14.11 11.45
N LEU A 23 16.09 13.51 12.37
CA LEU A 23 17.56 13.39 12.26
C LEU A 23 17.88 12.27 11.27
N GLU A 24 18.21 12.60 10.03
CA GLU A 24 18.48 11.59 8.99
C GLU A 24 19.93 11.07 9.02
N LYS A 25 20.88 11.80 9.55
CA LYS A 25 22.27 11.33 9.65
C LYS A 25 23.11 12.20 10.60
N LEU A 26 23.69 11.59 11.63
CA LEU A 26 24.83 12.14 12.35
C LEU A 26 26.11 11.73 11.61
N THR A 27 26.62 12.55 10.72
CA THR A 27 28.01 12.44 10.25
C THR A 27 28.87 13.40 11.07
N PHE A 28 29.99 12.94 11.57
CA PHE A 28 31.01 13.78 12.22
C PHE A 28 31.40 14.89 11.23
N GLY A 29 30.89 16.12 11.46
CA GLY A 29 31.21 17.30 10.65
C GLY A 29 30.04 17.92 9.88
N GLY A 30 28.82 17.33 9.88
CA GLY A 30 27.67 17.92 9.22
C GLY A 30 26.35 17.47 9.82
N LEU A 31 25.69 18.34 10.56
CA LEU A 31 24.32 18.15 11.04
C LEU A 31 23.35 18.63 9.95
N ASN A 32 22.79 17.71 9.15
CA ASN A 32 21.70 18.04 8.24
C ASN A 32 20.37 17.93 9.02
N VAL A 33 19.92 19.04 9.58
CA VAL A 33 18.60 19.15 10.22
C VAL A 33 17.61 19.67 9.17
N LEU A 34 16.74 18.79 8.67
CA LEU A 34 15.65 19.20 7.81
C LEU A 34 14.49 19.70 8.66
N PHE A 35 14.19 20.98 8.58
CA PHE A 35 13.03 21.62 9.22
C PHE A 35 11.86 21.62 8.23
N ASP A 36 11.12 20.51 8.16
CA ASP A 36 9.85 20.47 7.44
C ASP A 36 8.70 20.34 8.45
N SER A 37 7.54 20.88 8.09
CA SER A 37 6.33 20.63 8.88
C SER A 37 5.87 19.17 8.74
N SER A 38 5.22 18.62 9.76
CA SER A 38 4.76 17.22 9.79
C SER A 38 3.95 16.82 8.56
N ASP A 39 3.07 17.72 8.09
CA ASP A 39 2.24 17.52 6.90
C ASP A 39 3.07 17.37 5.62
N LEU A 40 4.11 18.20 5.43
CA LEU A 40 4.99 18.14 4.27
C LEU A 40 5.87 16.89 4.26
N LEU A 41 6.44 16.54 5.42
CA LEU A 41 7.23 15.31 5.58
C LEU A 41 6.39 14.09 5.28
N TYR A 42 5.19 14.02 5.87
CA TYR A 42 4.26 12.92 5.65
C TYR A 42 3.85 12.80 4.18
N LYS A 43 3.43 13.90 3.55
CA LYS A 43 3.05 13.92 2.13
C LYS A 43 4.18 13.41 1.24
N ARG A 44 5.42 13.87 1.47
CA ARG A 44 6.58 13.44 0.71
C ARG A 44 6.87 11.95 0.90
N SER A 45 6.83 11.47 2.16
CA SER A 45 7.07 10.06 2.47
C SER A 45 6.04 9.15 1.80
N VAL A 46 4.75 9.46 1.96
CA VAL A 46 3.66 8.66 1.37
C VAL A 46 3.69 8.73 -0.15
N ARG A 47 3.87 9.92 -0.74
CA ARG A 47 4.01 10.08 -2.19
C ARG A 47 5.12 9.21 -2.75
N ASN A 48 6.35 9.33 -2.21
CA ASN A 48 7.52 8.59 -2.71
C ASN A 48 7.32 7.09 -2.61
N PHE A 49 6.68 6.62 -1.54
CA PHE A 49 6.41 5.20 -1.37
C PHE A 49 5.33 4.71 -2.35
N LEU A 50 4.18 5.39 -2.43
CA LEU A 50 3.09 4.99 -3.32
C LEU A 50 3.46 5.13 -4.80
N ASP A 51 4.36 6.06 -5.14
CA ASP A 51 4.86 6.27 -6.50
C ASP A 51 5.58 5.04 -7.08
N THR A 52 5.93 4.07 -6.26
CA THR A 52 6.53 2.79 -6.66
C THR A 52 5.54 1.62 -6.66
N LYS A 53 4.28 1.85 -6.30
CA LYS A 53 3.30 0.79 -6.04
C LYS A 53 2.15 0.81 -7.07
N ARG A 54 2.39 0.29 -8.29
CA ARG A 54 1.38 0.24 -9.36
C ARG A 54 0.08 -0.44 -8.92
N SER A 55 0.16 -1.52 -8.15
CA SER A 55 -0.97 -2.38 -7.79
C SER A 55 -2.13 -1.69 -7.08
N VAL A 56 -1.92 -0.52 -6.42
CA VAL A 56 -3.04 0.23 -5.84
C VAL A 56 -3.74 1.16 -6.83
N PHE A 57 -3.14 1.42 -7.98
CA PHE A 57 -3.69 2.27 -9.04
C PHE A 57 -4.22 1.44 -10.21
N LYS A 58 -3.53 0.37 -10.55
CA LYS A 58 -3.87 -0.50 -11.68
C LYS A 58 -3.45 -1.94 -11.40
N ILE A 59 -4.39 -2.85 -11.46
CA ILE A 59 -4.15 -4.29 -11.40
C ILE A 59 -4.53 -4.88 -12.76
N ASP A 60 -3.60 -5.64 -13.35
CA ASP A 60 -3.87 -6.40 -14.57
C ASP A 60 -4.05 -7.88 -14.19
N PRO A 61 -5.30 -8.41 -14.26
CA PRO A 61 -5.57 -9.79 -13.86
C PRO A 61 -4.94 -10.84 -14.77
N HIS A 62 -4.44 -10.45 -15.96
CA HIS A 62 -3.78 -11.37 -16.88
C HIS A 62 -2.30 -11.57 -16.55
N PHE A 63 -1.65 -10.56 -15.99
CA PHE A 63 -0.21 -10.58 -15.75
C PHE A 63 0.17 -10.49 -14.26
N ASP A 64 -0.64 -9.85 -13.44
CA ASP A 64 -0.34 -9.70 -12.02
C ASP A 64 -0.68 -10.95 -11.24
N SER A 65 0.28 -11.47 -10.48
CA SER A 65 0.00 -12.48 -9.46
C SER A 65 -0.75 -11.82 -8.29
N PHE A 66 -1.94 -12.33 -7.97
CA PHE A 66 -2.72 -11.80 -6.84
C PHE A 66 -2.03 -12.02 -5.50
N GLU A 67 -1.16 -13.02 -5.37
CA GLU A 67 -0.33 -13.17 -4.18
C GLU A 67 0.60 -11.98 -3.98
N GLU A 68 1.28 -11.55 -5.05
CA GLU A 68 2.16 -10.38 -5.02
C GLU A 68 1.37 -9.07 -4.86
N VAL A 69 0.17 -8.98 -5.45
CA VAL A 69 -0.74 -7.87 -5.21
C VAL A 69 -1.08 -7.77 -3.72
N PHE A 70 -1.46 -8.87 -3.06
CA PHE A 70 -1.73 -8.88 -1.63
C PHE A 70 -0.51 -8.51 -0.78
N ASN A 71 0.70 -8.96 -1.16
CA ASN A 71 1.94 -8.58 -0.50
C ASN A 71 2.16 -7.06 -0.60
N SER A 72 1.99 -6.50 -1.80
CA SER A 72 2.12 -5.06 -2.03
C SER A 72 1.09 -4.23 -1.24
N LEU A 73 -0.18 -4.66 -1.21
CA LEU A 73 -1.24 -4.01 -0.43
C LEU A 73 -0.97 -4.06 1.08
N TYR A 74 -0.44 -5.19 1.57
CA TYR A 74 -0.05 -5.35 2.96
C TYR A 74 1.14 -4.46 3.34
N ASP A 75 2.13 -4.33 2.46
CA ASP A 75 3.25 -3.40 2.65
C ASP A 75 2.77 -1.95 2.77
N ILE A 76 1.83 -1.55 1.90
CA ILE A 76 1.23 -0.21 1.95
C ILE A 76 0.47 0.00 3.26
N TYR A 77 -0.33 -0.98 3.68
CA TYR A 77 -1.02 -0.93 4.96
C TYR A 77 -0.05 -0.71 6.13
N ASN A 78 1.03 -1.50 6.19
CA ASN A 78 2.03 -1.38 7.25
C ASN A 78 2.78 -0.05 7.20
N PHE A 79 3.16 0.40 6.01
CA PHE A 79 3.84 1.67 5.81
C PHE A 79 2.98 2.84 6.32
N ILE A 80 1.73 2.95 5.86
CA ILE A 80 0.83 4.02 6.30
C ILE A 80 0.58 3.97 7.82
N ARG A 81 0.42 2.77 8.40
CA ARG A 81 0.24 2.58 9.85
C ARG A 81 1.42 3.10 10.67
N VAL A 82 2.63 3.04 10.13
CA VAL A 82 3.84 3.56 10.79
C VAL A 82 3.97 5.05 10.59
N GLU A 83 3.84 5.52 9.34
CA GLU A 83 4.06 6.92 8.98
C GLU A 83 3.00 7.88 9.54
N ILE A 84 1.75 7.46 9.69
CA ILE A 84 0.65 8.30 10.22
C ILE A 84 0.94 8.89 11.61
N ARG A 85 1.86 8.28 12.36
CA ARG A 85 2.24 8.71 13.71
C ARG A 85 2.94 10.06 13.76
N VAL A 86 3.47 10.53 12.64
CA VAL A 86 4.13 11.84 12.55
C VAL A 86 3.12 12.99 12.54
N LEU A 87 1.85 12.70 12.23
CA LEU A 87 0.79 13.70 12.14
C LEU A 87 0.26 14.08 13.52
N ASP A 88 0.12 15.40 13.74
CA ASP A 88 -0.52 15.96 14.93
C ASP A 88 -1.98 16.31 14.62
N VAL A 89 -2.91 15.47 15.07
CA VAL A 89 -4.37 15.63 14.84
C VAL A 89 -4.96 16.93 15.37
N LYS A 90 -4.22 17.69 16.20
CA LYS A 90 -4.65 19.01 16.67
C LYS A 90 -4.43 20.11 15.63
N ARG A 91 -3.62 19.84 14.61
CA ARG A 91 -3.36 20.78 13.51
C ARG A 91 -4.33 20.51 12.36
N LYS A 92 -4.99 21.53 11.86
CA LYS A 92 -5.99 21.40 10.78
C LYS A 92 -5.45 20.69 9.54
N ARG A 93 -4.21 21.02 9.12
CA ARG A 93 -3.57 20.39 7.93
C ARG A 93 -3.29 18.91 8.15
N ASP A 94 -2.77 18.54 9.31
CA ASP A 94 -2.49 17.16 9.68
C ASP A 94 -3.78 16.34 9.81
N MET A 95 -4.87 16.97 10.27
CA MET A 95 -6.16 16.31 10.45
C MET A 95 -6.76 15.83 9.10
N GLU A 96 -6.61 16.60 8.02
CA GLU A 96 -7.04 16.18 6.68
C GLU A 96 -6.25 14.96 6.18
N LEU A 97 -4.92 15.01 6.33
CA LEU A 97 -4.04 13.90 5.98
C LEU A 97 -4.30 12.66 6.84
N TYR A 98 -4.54 12.86 8.13
CA TYR A 98 -4.93 11.79 9.05
C TYR A 98 -6.25 11.13 8.62
N GLY A 99 -7.23 11.94 8.18
CA GLY A 99 -8.52 11.46 7.69
C GLY A 99 -8.39 10.55 6.47
N ILE A 100 -7.68 10.99 5.42
CA ILE A 100 -7.47 10.17 4.22
C ILE A 100 -6.65 8.91 4.52
N SER A 101 -5.64 9.01 5.38
CA SER A 101 -4.79 7.87 5.76
C SER A 101 -5.57 6.81 6.52
N ASN A 102 -6.48 7.20 7.41
CA ASN A 102 -7.38 6.26 8.08
C ASN A 102 -8.37 5.59 7.11
N LYS A 103 -8.85 6.31 6.08
CA LYS A 103 -9.65 5.68 5.01
C LYS A 103 -8.82 4.64 4.25
N MET A 104 -7.55 4.95 3.92
CA MET A 104 -6.64 4.00 3.28
C MET A 104 -6.48 2.74 4.13
N LEU A 105 -6.12 2.91 5.42
CA LEU A 105 -5.95 1.78 6.36
C LEU A 105 -7.22 0.94 6.47
N LYS A 106 -8.39 1.57 6.59
CA LYS A 106 -9.67 0.87 6.69
C LYS A 106 -9.97 0.04 5.45
N LYS A 107 -9.85 0.65 4.24
CA LYS A 107 -10.14 -0.04 2.97
C LYS A 107 -9.17 -1.19 2.71
N LEU A 108 -7.87 -0.96 2.92
CA LEU A 108 -6.85 -2.01 2.76
C LEU A 108 -7.07 -3.15 3.75
N ASN A 109 -7.33 -2.85 5.03
CA ASN A 109 -7.60 -3.87 6.04
C ASN A 109 -8.84 -4.71 5.70
N GLN A 110 -9.92 -4.07 5.23
CA GLN A 110 -11.13 -4.76 4.82
C GLN A 110 -10.87 -5.75 3.68
N LEU A 111 -10.17 -5.33 2.64
CA LEU A 111 -9.83 -6.17 1.50
C LEU A 111 -8.90 -7.33 1.91
N LEU A 112 -7.84 -7.04 2.65
CA LEU A 112 -6.88 -8.05 3.12
C LEU A 112 -7.56 -9.09 4.01
N THR A 113 -8.38 -8.66 4.97
CA THR A 113 -9.11 -9.56 5.87
C THR A 113 -10.11 -10.45 5.13
N LYS A 114 -10.79 -9.88 4.11
CA LYS A 114 -11.82 -10.60 3.35
C LYS A 114 -11.22 -11.67 2.43
N HIS A 115 -10.09 -11.39 1.79
CA HIS A 115 -9.62 -12.19 0.66
C HIS A 115 -8.28 -12.87 0.85
N GLN A 116 -7.29 -12.22 1.50
CA GLN A 116 -5.90 -12.65 1.47
C GLN A 116 -5.69 -14.09 1.96
N ASN A 117 -6.25 -14.45 3.09
CA ASN A 117 -6.07 -15.79 3.67
C ASN A 117 -6.74 -16.88 2.82
N ASN A 118 -7.93 -16.59 2.28
CA ASN A 118 -8.67 -17.55 1.45
C ASN A 118 -7.97 -17.77 0.12
N TYR A 119 -7.48 -16.69 -0.51
CA TYR A 119 -6.73 -16.79 -1.73
C TYR A 119 -5.42 -17.56 -1.52
N ARG A 120 -4.64 -17.24 -0.50
CA ARG A 120 -3.37 -17.92 -0.19
C ARG A 120 -3.56 -19.42 0.08
N ARG A 121 -4.61 -19.81 0.81
CA ARG A 121 -4.92 -21.21 1.06
C ARG A 121 -5.24 -21.95 -0.23
N TRP A 122 -6.09 -21.37 -1.07
CA TRP A 122 -6.43 -21.93 -2.36
C TRP A 122 -5.20 -22.03 -3.26
N HIS A 123 -4.46 -20.94 -3.43
CA HIS A 123 -3.27 -20.89 -4.28
C HIS A 123 -2.19 -21.89 -3.84
N LYS A 124 -1.94 -21.98 -2.54
CA LYS A 124 -1.03 -22.97 -1.97
C LYS A 124 -1.47 -24.39 -2.29
N TYR A 125 -2.76 -24.69 -2.19
CA TYR A 125 -3.29 -26.02 -2.51
C TYR A 125 -3.05 -26.37 -3.97
N ILE A 126 -3.43 -25.53 -4.90
CA ILE A 126 -3.28 -25.79 -6.34
C ILE A 126 -1.82 -25.86 -6.79
N SER A 127 -0.96 -25.01 -6.25
CA SER A 127 0.47 -25.00 -6.58
C SER A 127 1.19 -26.23 -6.03
N THR A 128 0.82 -26.71 -4.83
CA THR A 128 1.42 -27.92 -4.25
C THR A 128 0.99 -29.19 -4.96
N ASN A 129 -0.25 -29.25 -5.43
CA ASN A 129 -0.77 -30.43 -6.11
C ASN A 129 -0.59 -30.40 -7.63
N ASP A 130 -0.08 -29.29 -8.17
CA ASP A 130 0.09 -29.03 -9.61
C ASP A 130 -1.20 -29.18 -10.44
N ILE A 131 -2.36 -29.01 -9.81
CA ILE A 131 -3.67 -29.19 -10.44
C ILE A 131 -4.60 -28.04 -10.10
N VAL A 132 -5.22 -27.47 -11.14
CA VAL A 132 -6.31 -26.49 -11.02
C VAL A 132 -7.59 -27.12 -11.58
N LEU A 133 -8.58 -27.30 -10.71
CA LEU A 133 -9.91 -27.75 -11.14
C LEU A 133 -10.66 -26.57 -11.77
N THR A 134 -11.06 -26.74 -13.03
CA THR A 134 -11.87 -25.73 -13.74
C THR A 134 -13.36 -25.98 -13.50
N ARG A 135 -14.19 -25.02 -13.88
CA ARG A 135 -15.66 -25.18 -13.88
C ARG A 135 -16.15 -25.81 -15.18
N ASP A 136 -15.28 -25.90 -16.18
CA ASP A 136 -15.61 -26.49 -17.46
C ASP A 136 -15.69 -28.01 -17.35
N LYS A 137 -16.57 -28.60 -18.12
CA LYS A 137 -16.74 -30.05 -18.21
C LYS A 137 -16.29 -30.54 -19.58
N ASP A 138 -15.68 -31.68 -19.60
CA ASP A 138 -15.33 -32.37 -20.85
C ASP A 138 -16.58 -33.02 -21.50
N SER A 139 -16.37 -33.69 -22.64
CA SER A 139 -17.41 -34.42 -23.37
C SER A 139 -18.07 -35.53 -22.54
N ASN A 140 -17.41 -36.01 -21.49
CA ASN A 140 -17.90 -37.04 -20.58
C ASN A 140 -18.59 -36.50 -19.33
N GLY A 141 -18.62 -35.15 -19.19
CA GLY A 141 -19.21 -34.46 -18.02
C GLY A 141 -18.28 -34.39 -16.82
N GLU A 142 -17.01 -34.78 -16.97
CA GLU A 142 -16.00 -34.64 -15.93
C GLU A 142 -15.38 -33.23 -15.92
N ASN A 143 -14.96 -32.77 -14.76
CA ASN A 143 -14.31 -31.43 -14.63
C ASN A 143 -12.96 -31.47 -15.36
N VAL A 144 -12.74 -30.51 -16.23
CA VAL A 144 -11.44 -30.27 -16.86
C VAL A 144 -10.47 -29.81 -15.77
N SER A 145 -9.24 -30.32 -15.80
CA SER A 145 -8.16 -29.89 -14.93
C SER A 145 -7.04 -29.23 -15.74
N LEU A 146 -6.45 -28.20 -15.20
CA LEU A 146 -5.27 -27.55 -15.78
C LEU A 146 -4.04 -27.90 -14.94
N ILE A 147 -2.89 -28.01 -15.59
CA ILE A 147 -1.60 -28.18 -14.90
C ILE A 147 -1.09 -26.83 -14.48
N TYR A 148 -0.88 -26.65 -13.18
CA TYR A 148 -0.53 -25.36 -12.61
C TYR A 148 0.75 -24.77 -13.23
N HIS A 149 1.84 -25.55 -13.30
CA HIS A 149 3.13 -25.08 -13.80
C HIS A 149 3.16 -24.80 -15.32
N LEU A 150 2.19 -25.31 -16.07
CA LEU A 150 2.10 -25.11 -17.52
C LEU A 150 1.07 -24.06 -17.93
N THR A 151 0.32 -23.51 -16.97
CA THR A 151 -0.79 -22.58 -17.24
C THR A 151 -0.42 -21.18 -16.80
N PRO A 152 -0.62 -20.13 -17.63
CA PRO A 152 -0.39 -18.75 -17.25
C PRO A 152 -1.16 -18.35 -15.98
N ILE A 153 -0.52 -17.56 -15.11
CA ILE A 153 -1.10 -17.16 -13.82
C ILE A 153 -2.46 -16.49 -13.96
N GLY A 154 -2.63 -15.62 -14.96
CA GLY A 154 -3.90 -14.95 -15.25
C GLY A 154 -5.05 -15.93 -15.50
N ILE A 155 -4.80 -17.05 -16.20
CA ILE A 155 -5.80 -18.09 -16.43
C ILE A 155 -6.09 -18.82 -15.11
N ILE A 156 -5.04 -19.21 -14.38
CA ILE A 156 -5.18 -19.92 -13.09
C ILE A 156 -6.08 -19.14 -12.15
N GLN A 157 -5.84 -17.86 -12.00
CA GLN A 157 -6.54 -16.98 -11.04
C GLN A 157 -8.04 -16.87 -11.30
N THR A 158 -8.50 -16.98 -12.57
CA THR A 158 -9.93 -16.97 -12.90
C THR A 158 -10.70 -18.12 -12.27
N HIS A 159 -10.01 -19.22 -11.93
CA HIS A 159 -10.62 -20.40 -11.30
C HIS A 159 -10.71 -20.30 -9.77
N TYR A 160 -10.19 -19.21 -9.17
CA TYR A 160 -10.42 -18.94 -7.77
C TYR A 160 -11.92 -18.78 -7.48
N TYR A 161 -12.44 -19.48 -6.48
CA TYR A 161 -13.88 -19.56 -6.21
C TYR A 161 -14.55 -18.21 -5.90
N HIS A 162 -13.79 -17.19 -5.47
CA HIS A 162 -14.27 -15.81 -5.26
C HIS A 162 -13.63 -14.81 -6.24
N PHE A 163 -13.20 -15.23 -7.41
CA PHE A 163 -12.51 -14.38 -8.40
C PHE A 163 -13.29 -13.09 -8.69
N SER A 164 -14.56 -13.18 -9.10
CA SER A 164 -15.35 -12.02 -9.48
C SER A 164 -15.51 -11.02 -8.32
N GLN A 165 -15.69 -11.52 -7.08
CA GLN A 165 -15.80 -10.68 -5.92
C GLN A 165 -14.48 -10.00 -5.57
N LEU A 166 -13.36 -10.73 -5.68
CA LEU A 166 -12.02 -10.19 -5.48
C LEU A 166 -11.71 -9.09 -6.49
N MET A 167 -12.04 -9.31 -7.78
CA MET A 167 -11.86 -8.30 -8.82
C MET A 167 -12.64 -7.03 -8.55
N ALA A 168 -13.92 -7.14 -8.18
CA ALA A 168 -14.73 -5.98 -7.82
C ALA A 168 -14.16 -5.19 -6.63
N ASP A 169 -13.62 -5.89 -5.62
CA ASP A 169 -12.99 -5.24 -4.47
C ASP A 169 -11.63 -4.61 -4.84
N PHE A 170 -10.86 -5.21 -5.75
CA PHE A 170 -9.64 -4.60 -6.32
C PHE A 170 -9.97 -3.32 -7.11
N GLU A 171 -10.97 -3.35 -7.97
CA GLU A 171 -11.43 -2.16 -8.71
C GLU A 171 -11.87 -1.03 -7.76
N CYS A 172 -12.57 -1.38 -6.67
CA CYS A 172 -12.96 -0.40 -5.65
C CYS A 172 -11.75 0.23 -4.95
N ILE A 173 -10.68 -0.54 -4.69
CA ILE A 173 -9.41 -0.01 -4.14
C ILE A 173 -8.73 0.88 -5.17
N ASN A 174 -8.54 0.41 -6.41
CA ASN A 174 -7.88 1.18 -7.46
C ASN A 174 -8.61 2.52 -7.68
N LYS A 175 -9.93 2.50 -7.79
CA LYS A 175 -10.74 3.72 -7.93
C LYS A 175 -10.50 4.70 -6.78
N PHE A 176 -10.53 4.23 -5.53
CA PHE A 176 -10.27 5.09 -4.38
C PHE A 176 -8.86 5.70 -4.40
N PHE A 177 -7.84 4.89 -4.75
CA PHE A 177 -6.47 5.40 -4.83
C PHE A 177 -6.27 6.35 -6.00
N CYS A 178 -6.91 6.11 -7.15
CA CYS A 178 -6.85 7.00 -8.30
C CYS A 178 -7.60 8.32 -8.08
N GLU A 179 -8.80 8.29 -7.48
CA GLU A 179 -9.67 9.48 -7.39
C GLU A 179 -9.40 10.34 -6.15
N GLU A 180 -9.09 9.72 -4.99
CA GLU A 180 -8.91 10.46 -3.74
C GLU A 180 -7.44 10.54 -3.32
N VAL A 181 -6.71 9.41 -3.28
CA VAL A 181 -5.37 9.36 -2.71
C VAL A 181 -4.36 10.06 -3.62
N SER A 182 -4.38 9.78 -4.93
CA SER A 182 -3.43 10.38 -5.89
C SER A 182 -3.52 11.91 -5.88
N VAL A 183 -4.73 12.46 -5.76
CA VAL A 183 -4.97 13.91 -5.71
C VAL A 183 -4.38 14.52 -4.44
N VAL A 184 -4.66 13.94 -3.25
CA VAL A 184 -4.16 14.47 -1.98
C VAL A 184 -2.64 14.44 -1.89
N PHE A 185 -2.03 13.36 -2.38
CA PHE A 185 -0.57 13.18 -2.31
C PHE A 185 0.16 13.64 -3.58
N ASN A 186 -0.57 14.13 -4.59
CA ASN A 186 -0.03 14.59 -5.88
C ASN A 186 0.85 13.51 -6.55
N ILE A 187 0.26 12.32 -6.76
CA ILE A 187 0.90 11.17 -7.39
C ILE A 187 0.55 11.17 -8.87
N ASP A 188 1.55 11.06 -9.73
CA ASP A 188 1.34 10.89 -11.16
C ASP A 188 0.98 9.43 -11.45
N ILE A 189 -0.29 9.19 -11.79
CA ILE A 189 -0.80 7.86 -12.12
C ILE A 189 -0.75 7.56 -13.62
N ALA A 190 -0.60 8.59 -14.47
CA ALA A 190 -0.60 8.42 -15.95
C ALA A 190 0.57 7.52 -16.41
N LYS A 191 1.67 7.49 -15.68
CA LYS A 191 2.81 6.59 -15.94
C LYS A 191 2.49 5.10 -15.91
N TRP A 192 1.31 4.73 -15.39
CA TRP A 192 0.86 3.33 -15.31
C TRP A 192 -0.11 2.96 -16.43
N ASP A 193 -0.43 3.88 -17.34
CA ASP A 193 -1.40 3.67 -18.43
C ASP A 193 -0.74 3.23 -19.75
N GLU A 194 0.61 3.11 -19.76
CA GLU A 194 1.39 2.63 -20.91
C GLU A 194 1.35 1.11 -21.07
#